data_38636eb082afb0588918700063cfe341
#
_entry.id   38636eb082afb0588918700063cfe341
#
_cell.length_a   1.000
_cell.length_b   1.000
_cell.length_c   1.000
_cell.angle_alpha   90.00
_cell.angle_beta   90.00
_cell.angle_gamma   90.00
#
_symmetry.space_group_name_H-M   'P 1'
#
loop_
_entity.id
_entity.type
_entity.pdbx_description
1 polymer ?
#
loop_
_entity_poly.entity_id
_entity_poly.type
_entity_poly.pdbx_seq_one_letter_code
_entity_poly.pdbx_strand_id
1 'polypeptide(L)'
;MKALCLVAHPDDCVIFALSYIHHHPELSWTIGYLTYTDSDPRGAEMAAFWQRRGINTVFLGFEDHWQDDEQKQFTRWRSEPAEAACWNLAQHYDVILTHDADGDYGHIHHQLVHRAVARHYHVVTFAPHNQGTVTLTVPPGTYTLDELPMHGDIIRSFHIDQHRNSYKEPQ
;
A
#
# COMPACT_ATOMS: atom_id res chain seq x y z
N MET A 1 4.04 -18.41 5.06
CA MET A 1 2.79 -17.68 5.35
C MET A 1 2.49 -16.77 4.18
N LYS A 2 1.22 -16.60 3.82
CA LYS A 2 0.78 -15.69 2.77
C LYS A 2 0.59 -14.29 3.35
N ALA A 3 1.16 -13.28 2.72
CA ALA A 3 1.03 -11.90 3.14
C ALA A 3 0.44 -11.03 2.02
N LEU A 4 -0.42 -10.12 2.40
CA LEU A 4 -1.02 -9.13 1.51
C LEU A 4 -0.58 -7.73 1.96
N CYS A 5 0.07 -7.00 1.07
CA CYS A 5 0.17 -5.55 1.20
C CYS A 5 -1.03 -4.94 0.48
N LEU A 6 -2.01 -4.43 1.21
CA LEU A 6 -3.22 -3.83 0.65
C LEU A 6 -3.17 -2.31 0.80
N VAL A 7 -3.12 -1.62 -0.32
CA VAL A 7 -2.98 -0.16 -0.38
C VAL A 7 -4.03 0.48 -1.29
N ALA A 8 -4.20 1.78 -1.14
CA ALA A 8 -5.19 2.51 -1.91
C ALA A 8 -4.74 2.76 -3.35
N HIS A 9 -3.53 3.27 -3.54
CA HIS A 9 -3.02 3.71 -4.84
C HIS A 9 -1.76 2.95 -5.25
N PRO A 10 -1.42 2.93 -6.53
CA PRO A 10 -0.28 2.13 -7.04
C PRO A 10 1.07 2.50 -6.42
N ASP A 11 1.31 3.75 -6.09
CA ASP A 11 2.57 4.24 -5.51
C ASP A 11 2.72 3.98 -4.01
N ASP A 12 1.63 3.83 -3.28
CA ASP A 12 1.64 3.66 -1.82
C ASP A 12 2.50 2.49 -1.35
N CYS A 13 2.47 1.37 -2.08
CA CYS A 13 3.26 0.19 -1.71
C CYS A 13 4.77 0.45 -1.77
N VAL A 14 5.23 1.33 -2.66
CA VAL A 14 6.64 1.74 -2.73
C VAL A 14 6.93 2.76 -1.64
N ILE A 15 6.03 3.72 -1.44
CA ILE A 15 6.22 4.80 -0.47
C ILE A 15 6.24 4.25 0.96
N PHE A 16 5.31 3.37 1.31
CA PHE A 16 5.08 2.95 2.70
C PHE A 16 5.54 1.53 3.02
N ALA A 17 5.46 0.59 2.06
CA ALA A 17 5.60 -0.83 2.35
C ALA A 17 6.93 -1.44 1.93
N LEU A 18 7.69 -0.79 1.05
CA LEU A 18 8.87 -1.39 0.41
C LEU A 18 9.88 -1.94 1.42
N SER A 19 10.15 -1.18 2.50
CA SER A 19 11.11 -1.61 3.52
C SER A 19 10.59 -2.81 4.32
N TYR A 20 9.29 -2.88 4.63
CA TYR A 20 8.72 -4.03 5.33
C TYR A 20 8.79 -5.30 4.46
N ILE A 21 8.37 -5.19 3.21
CA ILE A 21 8.42 -6.29 2.24
C ILE A 21 9.86 -6.79 2.06
N HIS A 22 10.83 -5.86 1.97
CA HIS A 22 12.25 -6.18 1.83
C HIS A 22 12.80 -6.98 3.04
N HIS A 23 12.39 -6.62 4.25
CA HIS A 23 12.85 -7.26 5.48
C HIS A 23 12.14 -8.58 5.83
N HIS A 24 11.03 -8.89 5.12
CA HIS A 24 10.26 -10.13 5.32
C HIS A 24 10.21 -10.98 4.04
N PRO A 25 11.37 -11.42 3.51
CA PRO A 25 11.42 -12.25 2.30
C PRO A 25 10.89 -13.68 2.52
N GLU A 26 10.72 -14.10 3.77
CA GLU A 26 10.16 -15.40 4.15
C GLU A 26 8.63 -15.45 3.94
N LEU A 27 7.98 -14.30 3.78
CA LEU A 27 6.55 -14.21 3.50
C LEU A 27 6.27 -14.29 1.99
N SER A 28 5.23 -15.01 1.63
CA SER A 28 4.76 -15.05 0.24
C SER A 28 3.85 -13.85 -0.02
N TRP A 29 4.43 -12.78 -0.56
CA TRP A 29 3.75 -11.50 -0.76
C TRP A 29 2.83 -11.47 -1.97
N THR A 30 1.73 -10.76 -1.83
CA THR A 30 0.87 -10.23 -2.89
C THR A 30 0.63 -8.76 -2.60
N ILE A 31 0.59 -7.93 -3.64
CA ILE A 31 0.24 -6.51 -3.50
C ILE A 31 -1.17 -6.30 -4.04
N GLY A 32 -2.05 -5.80 -3.21
CA GLY A 32 -3.43 -5.44 -3.54
C GLY A 32 -3.59 -3.93 -3.66
N TYR A 33 -4.26 -3.48 -4.69
CA TYR A 33 -4.56 -2.06 -4.92
C TYR A 33 -6.08 -1.84 -4.97
N LEU A 34 -6.56 -0.86 -4.22
CA LEU A 34 -7.96 -0.47 -4.24
C LEU A 34 -8.34 0.13 -5.59
N THR A 35 -7.51 1.07 -6.06
CA THR A 35 -7.78 1.84 -7.27
C THR A 35 -6.97 1.33 -8.46
N TYR A 36 -7.33 1.80 -9.65
CA TYR A 36 -6.73 1.45 -10.93
C TYR A 36 -6.90 -0.02 -11.34
N THR A 37 -6.42 -0.34 -12.51
CA THR A 37 -6.34 -1.69 -13.08
C THR A 37 -4.94 -1.91 -13.66
N ASP A 38 -4.62 -3.14 -14.02
CA ASP A 38 -3.38 -3.49 -14.72
C ASP A 38 -3.32 -2.96 -16.17
N SER A 39 -4.45 -2.48 -16.70
CA SER A 39 -4.52 -1.83 -18.01
C SER A 39 -4.22 -0.33 -17.96
N ASP A 40 -4.31 0.27 -16.78
CA ASP A 40 -3.93 1.67 -16.60
C ASP A 40 -2.40 1.82 -16.58
N PRO A 41 -1.82 2.89 -17.15
CA PRO A 41 -0.36 3.06 -17.17
C PRO A 41 0.31 2.94 -15.80
N ARG A 42 -0.28 3.53 -14.75
CA ARG A 42 0.22 3.43 -13.37
C ARG A 42 0.14 1.99 -12.83
N GLY A 43 -0.99 1.32 -13.07
CA GLY A 43 -1.18 -0.05 -12.64
C GLY A 43 -0.25 -1.02 -13.36
N ALA A 44 -0.12 -0.88 -14.69
CA ALA A 44 0.78 -1.70 -15.50
C ALA A 44 2.25 -1.57 -15.06
N GLU A 45 2.69 -0.35 -14.77
CA GLU A 45 4.05 -0.07 -14.30
C GLU A 45 4.32 -0.75 -12.94
N MET A 46 3.38 -0.66 -12.01
CA MET A 46 3.49 -1.31 -10.70
C MET A 46 3.41 -2.83 -10.80
N ALA A 47 2.53 -3.36 -11.65
CA ALA A 47 2.47 -4.80 -11.91
C ALA A 47 3.82 -5.32 -12.44
N ALA A 48 4.40 -4.63 -13.41
CA ALA A 48 5.72 -4.98 -13.95
C ALA A 48 6.85 -4.88 -12.92
N PHE A 49 6.82 -3.85 -12.05
CA PHE A 49 7.79 -3.68 -10.97
C PHE A 49 7.79 -4.88 -10.01
N TRP A 50 6.62 -5.29 -9.54
CA TRP A 50 6.50 -6.40 -8.60
C TRP A 50 6.70 -7.77 -9.26
N GLN A 51 6.26 -7.94 -10.50
CA GLN A 51 6.47 -9.18 -11.26
C GLN A 51 7.96 -9.51 -11.43
N ARG A 52 8.80 -8.51 -11.69
CA ARG A 52 10.26 -8.70 -11.76
C ARG A 52 10.87 -9.21 -10.43
N ARG A 53 10.15 -9.07 -9.34
CA ARG A 53 10.53 -9.53 -7.98
C ARG A 53 9.80 -10.80 -7.55
N GLY A 54 9.06 -11.43 -8.47
CA GLY A 54 8.30 -12.64 -8.18
C GLY A 54 7.07 -12.42 -7.28
N ILE A 55 6.61 -11.17 -7.16
CA ILE A 55 5.46 -10.78 -6.33
C ILE A 55 4.26 -10.53 -7.23
N ASN A 56 3.13 -11.15 -6.92
CA ASN A 56 1.89 -10.97 -7.64
C ASN A 56 1.18 -9.67 -7.24
N THR A 57 0.40 -9.13 -8.18
CA THR A 57 -0.46 -7.96 -7.94
C THR A 57 -1.93 -8.27 -8.19
N VAL A 58 -2.80 -7.62 -7.44
CA VAL A 58 -4.26 -7.68 -7.60
C VAL A 58 -4.81 -6.27 -7.58
N PHE A 59 -5.60 -5.92 -8.59
CA PHE A 59 -6.25 -4.61 -8.68
C PHE A 59 -7.76 -4.80 -8.47
N LEU A 60 -8.34 -4.03 -7.55
CA LEU A 60 -9.78 -4.07 -7.29
C LEU A 60 -10.58 -3.17 -8.25
N GLY A 61 -9.91 -2.26 -8.96
CA GLY A 61 -10.45 -1.51 -10.09
C GLY A 61 -11.40 -0.37 -9.72
N PHE A 62 -11.38 0.10 -8.49
CA PHE A 62 -12.14 1.30 -8.11
C PHE A 62 -11.49 2.54 -8.71
N GLU A 63 -12.32 3.53 -9.06
CA GLU A 63 -11.82 4.78 -9.61
C GLU A 63 -11.11 5.61 -8.52
N ASP A 64 -10.00 6.21 -8.89
CA ASP A 64 -9.30 7.18 -8.05
C ASP A 64 -9.97 8.56 -8.19
N HIS A 65 -10.92 8.82 -7.32
CA HIS A 65 -11.62 10.10 -7.27
C HIS A 65 -10.97 11.05 -6.28
N TRP A 66 -9.73 11.41 -6.53
CA TRP A 66 -9.14 12.55 -5.86
C TRP A 66 -9.82 13.84 -6.35
N GLN A 67 -10.48 14.54 -5.47
CA GLN A 67 -11.02 15.86 -5.76
C GLN A 67 -10.43 16.84 -4.76
N ASP A 68 -9.92 17.91 -5.29
CA ASP A 68 -9.37 19.02 -4.49
C ASP A 68 -10.41 19.79 -3.73
N ASP A 69 -11.60 19.39 -3.77
CA ASP A 69 -12.64 20.07 -3.20
C ASP A 69 -12.91 19.58 -1.79
N GLU A 70 -12.95 20.44 -0.82
CA GLU A 70 -13.03 20.15 0.58
C GLU A 70 -14.26 19.39 1.08
N GLN A 71 -15.26 19.24 0.27
CA GLN A 71 -16.49 18.53 0.65
C GLN A 71 -16.59 17.13 0.13
N LYS A 72 -15.46 16.72 -0.31
CA LYS A 72 -15.31 15.61 -0.92
C LYS A 72 -15.56 14.46 -0.48
N GLN A 73 -15.89 14.14 -1.06
CA GLN A 73 -16.76 13.24 -0.80
C GLN A 73 -16.51 12.05 -1.63
N PHE A 74 -16.43 10.95 -1.07
CA PHE A 74 -16.71 9.65 -1.56
C PHE A 74 -18.09 9.52 -2.17
N THR A 75 -18.67 10.61 -2.64
CA THR A 75 -20.04 10.62 -3.14
C THR A 75 -20.21 9.88 -4.45
N ARG A 76 -19.12 9.56 -5.16
CA ARG A 76 -19.21 8.89 -6.45
C ARG A 76 -19.06 7.38 -6.38
N TRP A 77 -18.43 6.84 -5.37
CA TRP A 77 -18.46 5.41 -5.15
C TRP A 77 -18.88 5.08 -3.73
N ARG A 78 -19.70 4.06 -3.65
CA ARG A 78 -20.15 3.57 -2.37
C ARG A 78 -18.97 2.96 -1.64
N SER A 79 -18.65 3.44 -0.46
CA SER A 79 -17.57 2.87 0.37
C SER A 79 -17.79 1.39 0.68
N GLU A 80 -19.05 0.98 0.88
CA GLU A 80 -19.43 -0.40 1.21
C GLU A 80 -18.96 -1.46 0.20
N PRO A 81 -19.15 -1.31 -1.14
CA PRO A 81 -18.60 -2.26 -2.09
C PRO A 81 -17.08 -2.31 -2.08
N ALA A 82 -16.41 -1.17 -1.89
CA ALA A 82 -14.97 -1.09 -1.82
C ALA A 82 -14.43 -1.78 -0.56
N GLU A 83 -15.04 -1.54 0.60
CA GLU A 83 -14.70 -2.22 1.85
C GLU A 83 -14.93 -3.73 1.75
N ALA A 84 -16.05 -4.15 1.15
CA ALA A 84 -16.34 -5.56 0.95
C ALA A 84 -15.31 -6.23 0.02
N ALA A 85 -14.90 -5.55 -1.06
CA ALA A 85 -13.88 -6.07 -1.97
C ALA A 85 -12.51 -6.20 -1.27
N CYS A 86 -12.10 -5.19 -0.50
CA CYS A 86 -10.88 -5.24 0.31
C CYS A 86 -10.92 -6.40 1.31
N TRP A 87 -12.02 -6.57 2.04
CA TRP A 87 -12.17 -7.65 2.99
C TRP A 87 -12.16 -9.03 2.31
N ASN A 88 -12.89 -9.18 1.21
CA ASN A 88 -12.95 -10.45 0.46
C ASN A 88 -11.57 -10.88 -0.05
N LEU A 89 -10.71 -9.93 -0.40
CA LEU A 89 -9.32 -10.22 -0.74
C LEU A 89 -8.52 -10.60 0.51
N ALA A 90 -8.58 -9.77 1.56
CA ALA A 90 -7.73 -9.89 2.75
C ALA A 90 -7.92 -11.21 3.51
N GLN A 91 -9.14 -11.74 3.60
CA GLN A 91 -9.44 -12.96 4.36
C GLN A 91 -8.70 -14.22 3.88
N HIS A 92 -8.05 -14.19 2.74
CA HIS A 92 -7.29 -15.31 2.17
C HIS A 92 -5.79 -15.29 2.53
N TYR A 93 -5.37 -14.33 3.35
CA TYR A 93 -3.98 -14.12 3.74
C TYR A 93 -3.80 -14.24 5.26
N ASP A 94 -2.60 -14.59 5.66
CA ASP A 94 -2.24 -14.77 7.08
C ASP A 94 -1.83 -13.45 7.73
N VAL A 95 -1.23 -12.55 6.96
CA VAL A 95 -0.73 -11.23 7.41
C VAL A 95 -1.21 -10.15 6.44
N ILE A 96 -1.69 -9.05 6.97
CA ILE A 96 -2.05 -7.86 6.20
C ILE A 96 -1.13 -6.70 6.59
N LEU A 97 -0.49 -6.11 5.61
CA LEU A 97 0.24 -4.85 5.72
C LEU A 97 -0.58 -3.76 5.02
N THR A 98 -0.89 -2.66 5.71
CA THR A 98 -1.81 -1.64 5.17
C THR A 98 -1.62 -0.27 5.82
N HIS A 99 -2.39 0.70 5.36
CA HIS A 99 -2.49 2.06 5.91
C HIS A 99 -2.89 2.07 7.38
N ASP A 100 -2.59 3.16 8.08
CA ASP A 100 -3.06 3.37 9.45
C ASP A 100 -4.52 3.87 9.50
N ALA A 101 -5.06 3.94 10.71
CA ALA A 101 -6.45 4.35 10.93
C ALA A 101 -6.73 5.81 10.55
N ASP A 102 -5.70 6.65 10.64
CA ASP A 102 -5.79 8.07 10.30
C ASP A 102 -5.54 8.33 8.80
N GLY A 103 -5.20 7.27 8.04
CA GLY A 103 -4.92 7.34 6.61
C GLY A 103 -3.57 7.94 6.28
N ASP A 104 -2.57 7.66 7.12
CA ASP A 104 -1.16 8.07 7.01
C ASP A 104 -0.95 9.60 7.12
N TYR A 105 -1.57 10.35 6.25
CA TYR A 105 -1.61 11.82 6.24
C TYR A 105 -3.05 12.37 6.10
N GLY A 106 -4.05 11.56 6.44
CA GLY A 106 -5.46 11.93 6.39
C GLY A 106 -6.18 11.58 5.07
N HIS A 107 -5.55 10.73 4.23
CA HIS A 107 -6.16 10.36 2.96
C HIS A 107 -7.34 9.41 3.17
N ILE A 108 -8.47 9.79 2.61
CA ILE A 108 -9.74 9.08 2.83
C ILE A 108 -9.76 7.66 2.24
N HIS A 109 -9.10 7.41 1.10
CA HIS A 109 -8.97 6.06 0.55
C HIS A 109 -8.10 5.16 1.44
N HIS A 110 -7.05 5.72 2.07
CA HIS A 110 -6.21 4.99 3.02
C HIS A 110 -7.02 4.58 4.26
N GLN A 111 -7.80 5.52 4.81
CA GLN A 111 -8.72 5.23 5.93
C GLN A 111 -9.73 4.14 5.58
N LEU A 112 -10.27 4.15 4.35
CA LEU A 112 -11.20 3.15 3.88
C LEU A 112 -10.54 1.76 3.84
N VAL A 113 -9.35 1.66 3.23
CA VAL A 113 -8.62 0.40 3.15
C VAL A 113 -8.32 -0.14 4.54
N HIS A 114 -7.81 0.70 5.45
CA HIS A 114 -7.59 0.31 6.85
C HIS A 114 -8.87 -0.22 7.51
N ARG A 115 -9.96 0.55 7.44
CA ARG A 115 -11.23 0.19 8.06
C ARG A 115 -11.78 -1.15 7.55
N ALA A 116 -11.60 -1.42 6.27
CA ALA A 116 -12.04 -2.65 5.63
C ALA A 116 -11.37 -3.89 6.23
N VAL A 117 -10.10 -3.78 6.63
CA VAL A 117 -9.31 -4.93 7.09
C VAL A 117 -8.97 -4.91 8.59
N ALA A 118 -9.35 -3.87 9.32
CA ALA A 118 -9.01 -3.69 10.74
C ALA A 118 -9.44 -4.85 11.66
N ARG A 119 -10.44 -5.65 11.23
CA ARG A 119 -10.91 -6.84 11.97
C ARG A 119 -10.10 -8.10 11.67
N HIS A 120 -9.12 -8.05 10.78
CA HIS A 120 -8.27 -9.20 10.52
C HIS A 120 -7.38 -9.48 11.73
N TYR A 121 -7.09 -10.76 12.01
CA TYR A 121 -6.38 -11.17 13.21
C TYR A 121 -4.91 -10.76 13.26
N HIS A 122 -4.30 -10.45 12.12
CA HIS A 122 -2.91 -10.01 12.03
C HIS A 122 -2.78 -8.86 11.03
N VAL A 123 -2.89 -7.65 11.53
CA VAL A 123 -2.74 -6.42 10.73
C VAL A 123 -1.52 -5.65 11.22
N VAL A 124 -0.61 -5.38 10.28
CA VAL A 124 0.51 -4.45 10.45
C VAL A 124 0.13 -3.16 9.74
N THR A 125 0.29 -2.03 10.38
CA THR A 125 -0.02 -0.74 9.77
C THR A 125 1.23 0.10 9.56
N PHE A 126 1.21 0.92 8.52
CA PHE A 126 2.17 2.01 8.39
C PHE A 126 2.02 2.93 9.60
N ALA A 127 3.09 3.60 9.97
CA ALA A 127 3.06 4.53 11.09
C ALA A 127 3.70 5.86 10.67
N PRO A 128 3.14 6.97 11.11
CA PRO A 128 3.80 8.26 10.96
C PRO A 128 5.21 8.22 11.57
N HIS A 129 6.09 9.07 11.07
CA HIS A 129 7.47 9.13 11.53
C HIS A 129 7.57 9.10 13.07
N ASN A 130 8.32 8.12 13.59
CA ASN A 130 8.59 7.90 15.03
C ASN A 130 7.41 7.43 15.91
N GLN A 131 6.29 7.03 15.35
CA GLN A 131 5.15 6.48 16.12
C GLN A 131 5.00 4.96 15.98
N GLY A 132 5.83 4.33 15.15
CA GLY A 132 5.82 2.87 14.97
C GLY A 132 6.55 2.14 16.10
N THR A 133 6.20 0.88 16.29
CA THR A 133 6.90 -0.05 17.19
C THR A 133 8.18 -0.59 16.55
N VAL A 134 8.22 -0.64 15.23
CA VAL A 134 9.37 -1.10 14.43
C VAL A 134 9.69 -0.06 13.37
N THR A 135 10.98 0.19 13.16
CA THR A 135 11.48 1.05 12.07
C THR A 135 12.46 0.25 11.23
N LEU A 136 12.19 0.18 9.94
CA LEU A 136 12.98 -0.57 8.96
C LEU A 136 13.53 0.39 7.90
N THR A 137 14.74 0.10 7.44
CA THR A 137 15.42 0.90 6.41
C THR A 137 15.86 -0.02 5.29
N VAL A 138 15.57 0.34 4.05
CA VAL A 138 16.11 -0.36 2.90
C VAL A 138 17.59 0.02 2.75
N PRO A 139 18.51 -0.95 2.65
CA PRO A 139 19.91 -0.64 2.46
C PRO A 139 20.17 0.18 1.20
N PRO A 140 21.08 1.15 1.24
CA PRO A 140 21.46 1.93 0.07
C PRO A 140 21.85 1.04 -1.12
N GLY A 141 21.39 1.38 -2.30
CA GLY A 141 21.68 0.64 -3.53
C GLY A 141 20.86 -0.64 -3.74
N THR A 142 19.92 -0.97 -2.83
CA THR A 142 19.00 -2.11 -3.03
C THR A 142 18.05 -1.87 -4.21
N TYR A 143 17.65 -0.64 -4.41
CA TYR A 143 16.83 -0.20 -5.53
C TYR A 143 17.47 1.00 -6.19
N THR A 144 17.43 1.07 -7.52
CA THR A 144 17.85 2.26 -8.26
C THR A 144 16.64 3.13 -8.59
N LEU A 145 16.87 4.43 -8.82
CA LEU A 145 15.80 5.34 -9.24
C LEU A 145 15.09 4.88 -10.51
N ASP A 146 15.86 4.26 -11.42
CA ASP A 146 15.34 3.76 -12.71
C ASP A 146 14.48 2.51 -12.56
N GLU A 147 14.62 1.79 -11.44
CA GLU A 147 13.81 0.60 -11.15
C GLU A 147 12.48 0.95 -10.49
N LEU A 148 12.40 2.10 -9.85
CA LEU A 148 11.19 2.51 -9.15
C LEU A 148 10.17 3.11 -10.11
N PRO A 149 8.92 2.70 -10.01
CA PRO A 149 7.85 3.26 -10.81
C PRO A 149 7.71 4.76 -10.52
N MET A 150 7.78 5.55 -11.57
CA MET A 150 7.92 6.99 -11.47
C MET A 150 6.67 7.70 -11.95
N HIS A 151 5.59 7.59 -11.23
CA HIS A 151 4.48 8.50 -11.44
C HIS A 151 4.52 9.65 -10.44
N GLY A 152 4.92 10.82 -10.97
CA GLY A 152 4.93 12.07 -10.25
C GLY A 152 6.21 12.36 -9.44
N ASP A 153 6.34 13.61 -9.06
CA ASP A 153 7.49 14.13 -8.29
C ASP A 153 7.55 13.58 -6.85
N ILE A 154 6.48 12.91 -6.39
CA ILE A 154 6.36 12.39 -5.04
C ILE A 154 7.41 11.30 -4.78
N ILE A 155 7.58 10.35 -5.71
CA ILE A 155 8.56 9.28 -5.53
C ILE A 155 9.98 9.81 -5.66
N ARG A 156 10.21 10.84 -6.47
CA ARG A 156 11.52 11.51 -6.61
C ARG A 156 11.94 12.27 -5.36
N SER A 157 11.00 12.72 -4.54
CA SER A 157 11.29 13.40 -3.28
C SER A 157 11.65 12.45 -2.15
N PHE A 158 11.32 11.15 -2.29
CA PHE A 158 11.82 10.13 -1.36
C PHE A 158 13.24 9.78 -1.75
N HIS A 159 14.19 10.23 -0.95
CA HIS A 159 15.59 9.81 -1.07
C HIS A 159 15.67 8.30 -0.81
N ILE A 160 15.76 7.53 -1.86
CA ILE A 160 15.80 6.07 -1.84
C ILE A 160 16.93 5.55 -0.96
N ASP A 161 18.04 6.27 -0.91
CA ASP A 161 19.17 5.94 -0.04
C ASP A 161 18.86 6.05 1.46
N GLN A 162 17.70 6.59 1.81
CA GLN A 162 17.24 6.77 3.19
C GLN A 162 15.80 6.29 3.40
N HIS A 163 15.32 5.35 2.59
CA HIS A 163 13.96 4.85 2.71
C HIS A 163 13.77 4.17 4.06
N ARG A 164 13.23 4.93 4.99
CA ARG A 164 12.99 4.53 6.38
C ARG A 164 11.51 4.66 6.69
N ASN A 165 10.88 3.52 6.93
CA ASN A 165 9.48 3.48 7.31
C ASN A 165 9.32 2.91 8.72
N SER A 166 8.32 3.39 9.41
CA SER A 166 7.89 2.87 10.70
C SER A 166 6.58 2.12 10.57
N TYR A 167 6.41 1.10 11.40
CA TYR A 167 5.25 0.20 11.37
C TYR A 167 4.73 -0.05 12.78
N LYS A 168 3.43 -0.29 12.90
CA LYS A 168 2.80 -0.81 14.11
C LYS A 168 2.45 -2.26 13.87
N GLU A 169 3.10 -3.14 14.59
CA GLU A 169 2.78 -4.56 14.60
C GLU A 169 1.71 -4.86 15.64
N PRO A 170 0.88 -5.90 15.43
CA PRO A 170 -0.10 -6.34 16.41
C PRO A 170 0.61 -6.78 17.71
N GLN A 171 0.00 -6.46 18.84
CA GLN A 171 0.47 -6.87 20.17
C GLN A 171 0.12 -8.32 20.45
#